data_2fa9cac1f4d5a83040b4baae28a35f25
#
_entry.id   2fa9cac1f4d5a83040b4baae28a35f25
#
_cell.length_a   1.000
_cell.length_b   1.000
_cell.length_c   1.000
_cell.angle_alpha   90.00
_cell.angle_beta   90.00
_cell.angle_gamma   90.00
#
_symmetry.space_group_name_H-M   'P 1'
#
loop_
_entity.id
_entity.type
_entity.pdbx_description
1 polymer ?
#
loop_
_entity_poly.entity_id
_entity_poly.type
_entity_poly.pdbx_seq_one_letter_code
_entity_poly.pdbx_strand_id
1 'polypeptide(L)'
;MIEKRRHPRVKASIPVYWGLTPECSKHDRITSFSIGGCFIQTTEGARPLTTVYIRFFLSNKGERIIRGEVRYNLEKVGLGVEFVNLTPDDRQNFQTLVDYYLDAQTK
;
A
#
# COMPACT_ATOMS: atom_id res chain seq x y z
N MET A 1 20.94 -16.06 5.97
CA MET A 1 19.97 -15.90 4.93
C MET A 1 19.92 -14.47 4.41
N ILE A 2 19.78 -14.31 3.13
CA ILE A 2 19.82 -12.99 2.53
C ILE A 2 18.42 -12.39 2.51
N GLU A 3 18.35 -11.15 2.98
CA GLU A 3 17.11 -10.39 2.92
C GLU A 3 16.76 -10.08 1.48
N LYS A 4 15.56 -10.44 1.08
CA LYS A 4 15.12 -10.26 -0.30
C LYS A 4 14.30 -9.03 -0.53
N ARG A 5 13.80 -8.42 0.52
CA ARG A 5 13.04 -7.19 0.37
C ARG A 5 13.98 -6.03 0.15
N ARG A 6 13.66 -5.23 -0.83
CA ARG A 6 14.44 -4.03 -1.09
C ARG A 6 14.14 -2.92 -0.10
N HIS A 7 12.95 -2.94 0.47
CA HIS A 7 12.48 -1.85 1.31
C HIS A 7 11.96 -2.40 2.61
N PRO A 8 12.28 -1.76 3.73
CA PRO A 8 11.75 -2.20 5.01
C PRO A 8 10.24 -2.05 5.05
N ARG A 9 9.59 -3.01 5.68
CA ARG A 9 8.15 -2.96 5.91
C ARG A 9 7.88 -2.48 7.31
N VAL A 10 6.84 -1.68 7.44
CA VAL A 10 6.42 -1.17 8.74
C VAL A 10 4.98 -1.56 8.98
N LYS A 11 4.63 -1.76 10.24
CA LYS A 11 3.24 -1.89 10.63
C LYS A 11 2.59 -0.52 10.48
N ALA A 12 1.39 -0.51 9.95
CA ALA A 12 0.72 0.75 9.65
C ALA A 12 -0.77 0.59 9.89
N SER A 13 -1.47 1.70 9.83
CA SER A 13 -2.91 1.71 9.90
C SER A 13 -3.37 2.87 9.04
N ILE A 14 -3.41 2.64 7.74
CA ILE A 14 -3.68 3.70 6.77
C ILE A 14 -5.02 3.43 6.11
N PRO A 15 -6.03 4.26 6.38
CA PRO A 15 -7.30 4.12 5.66
C PRO A 15 -7.12 4.53 4.22
N VAL A 16 -7.63 3.71 3.31
CA VAL A 16 -7.53 3.97 1.89
C VAL A 16 -8.83 3.60 1.19
N TYR A 17 -9.04 4.19 0.03
CA TYR A 17 -10.01 3.69 -0.92
C TYR A 17 -9.22 2.96 -2.00
N TRP A 18 -9.78 1.85 -2.47
CA TRP A 18 -9.11 1.08 -3.50
C TRP A 18 -10.13 0.39 -4.37
N GLY A 19 -9.68 -0.18 -5.47
CA GLY A 19 -10.58 -0.92 -6.34
C GLY A 19 -9.88 -1.39 -7.59
N LEU A 20 -10.64 -2.04 -8.44
CA LEU A 20 -10.13 -2.56 -9.71
C LEU A 20 -10.14 -1.50 -10.79
N THR A 21 -10.70 -0.34 -10.49
CA THR A 21 -10.72 0.82 -11.39
C THR A 21 -10.26 2.04 -10.60
N PRO A 22 -9.89 3.12 -11.30
CA PRO A 22 -9.47 4.34 -10.61
C PRO A 22 -10.53 4.99 -9.74
N GLU A 23 -11.78 4.54 -9.83
CA GLU A 23 -12.84 5.05 -8.96
C GLU A 23 -12.60 4.68 -7.50
N CYS A 24 -11.87 3.59 -7.25
CA CYS A 24 -11.50 3.18 -5.90
C CYS A 24 -12.72 3.11 -4.99
N SER A 25 -13.65 2.22 -5.33
CA SER A 25 -14.94 2.18 -4.65
C SER A 25 -14.95 1.38 -3.35
N LYS A 26 -13.85 0.70 -3.01
CA LYS A 26 -13.78 -0.10 -1.81
C LYS A 26 -13.01 0.66 -0.75
N HIS A 27 -13.44 0.54 0.51
CA HIS A 27 -12.81 1.25 1.62
C HIS A 27 -12.26 0.24 2.61
N ASP A 28 -10.97 0.24 2.79
CA ASP A 28 -10.31 -0.71 3.67
C ASP A 28 -9.08 -0.04 4.29
N ARG A 29 -8.20 -0.84 4.89
CA ARG A 29 -7.07 -0.30 5.63
C ARG A 29 -5.81 -1.04 5.24
N ILE A 30 -4.73 -0.29 5.06
CA ILE A 30 -3.40 -0.86 4.88
C ILE A 30 -2.83 -1.11 6.26
N THR A 31 -2.38 -2.34 6.51
CA THR A 31 -1.83 -2.71 7.81
C THR A 31 -0.34 -3.00 7.77
N SER A 32 0.23 -3.11 6.59
CA SER A 32 1.67 -3.25 6.40
C SER A 32 2.06 -2.45 5.17
N PHE A 33 3.15 -1.71 5.27
CA PHE A 33 3.49 -0.74 4.24
C PHE A 33 4.99 -0.65 4.04
N SER A 34 5.39 -0.46 2.78
CA SER A 34 6.76 -0.13 2.42
C SER A 34 6.71 0.78 1.21
N ILE A 35 7.87 1.28 0.79
CA ILE A 35 7.91 2.09 -0.43
C ILE A 35 7.50 1.27 -1.64
N GLY A 36 7.76 -0.04 -1.61
CA GLY A 36 7.50 -0.90 -2.76
C GLY A 36 6.12 -1.53 -2.81
N GLY A 37 5.37 -1.51 -1.70
CA GLY A 37 4.08 -2.17 -1.69
C GLY A 37 3.41 -2.12 -0.34
N CYS A 38 2.28 -2.82 -0.26
CA CYS A 38 1.49 -2.79 0.97
C CYS A 38 0.65 -4.05 1.09
N PHE A 39 0.10 -4.25 2.29
CA PHE A 39 -0.92 -5.26 2.51
C PHE A 39 -2.22 -4.53 2.85
N ILE A 40 -3.25 -4.78 2.05
CA ILE A 40 -4.58 -4.20 2.28
C ILE A 40 -5.40 -5.24 3.00
N GLN A 41 -5.83 -4.91 4.21
CA GLN A 41 -6.71 -5.78 4.98
C GLN A 41 -8.12 -5.64 4.42
N THR A 42 -8.63 -6.70 3.82
CA THR A 42 -9.92 -6.65 3.16
C THR A 42 -10.51 -8.05 3.09
N THR A 43 -11.84 -8.13 3.07
CA THR A 43 -12.53 -9.38 2.82
C THR A 43 -12.81 -9.58 1.34
N GLU A 44 -12.57 -8.56 0.54
CA GLU A 44 -12.70 -8.67 -0.92
C GLU A 44 -11.48 -9.39 -1.47
N GLY A 45 -11.65 -10.10 -2.56
CA GLY A 45 -10.56 -10.80 -3.18
C GLY A 45 -10.19 -10.18 -4.52
N ALA A 46 -8.98 -10.50 -4.97
CA ALA A 46 -8.54 -10.18 -6.32
C ALA A 46 -7.45 -11.16 -6.69
N ARG A 47 -7.46 -11.59 -7.93
CA ARG A 47 -6.49 -12.58 -8.37
C ARG A 47 -5.08 -11.99 -8.41
N PRO A 48 -4.05 -12.81 -8.17
CA PRO A 48 -2.68 -12.36 -8.42
C PRO A 48 -2.54 -11.82 -9.84
N LEU A 49 -1.68 -10.80 -9.99
CA LEU A 49 -1.39 -10.09 -11.23
C LEU A 49 -2.51 -9.14 -11.67
N THR A 50 -3.59 -9.05 -10.93
CA THR A 50 -4.63 -8.07 -11.21
C THR A 50 -4.12 -6.66 -10.86
N THR A 51 -4.42 -5.70 -11.72
CA THR A 51 -4.12 -4.30 -11.44
C THR A 51 -5.16 -3.74 -10.48
N VAL A 52 -4.68 -3.06 -9.45
CA VAL A 52 -5.55 -2.37 -8.51
C VAL A 52 -5.13 -0.91 -8.42
N TYR A 53 -6.05 -0.08 -7.97
CA TYR A 53 -5.82 1.36 -7.78
C TYR A 53 -6.09 1.67 -6.32
N ILE A 54 -5.18 2.42 -5.70
CA ILE A 54 -5.28 2.76 -4.28
C ILE A 54 -5.21 4.27 -4.15
N ARG A 55 -6.23 4.85 -3.52
CA ARG A 55 -6.29 6.29 -3.28
C ARG A 55 -5.77 6.58 -1.89
N PHE A 56 -4.62 7.23 -1.85
CA PHE A 56 -4.00 7.68 -0.61
C PHE A 56 -4.37 9.14 -0.34
N PHE A 57 -4.52 9.46 0.94
CA PHE A 57 -4.72 10.84 1.39
C PHE A 57 -3.44 11.27 2.07
N LEU A 58 -2.70 12.17 1.41
CA LEU A 58 -1.40 12.62 1.89
C LEU A 58 -1.54 13.99 2.52
N SER A 59 -1.01 14.16 3.73
CA SER A 59 -1.29 15.32 4.57
C SER A 59 -1.21 16.67 3.84
N ASN A 60 -0.15 16.90 3.11
CA ASN A 60 0.05 18.20 2.47
C ASN A 60 -0.05 18.14 0.95
N LYS A 61 -0.39 16.97 0.42
CA LYS A 61 -0.36 16.75 -1.03
C LYS A 61 -1.73 16.41 -1.60
N GLY A 62 -2.74 16.29 -0.74
CA GLY A 62 -4.06 15.89 -1.19
C GLY A 62 -4.10 14.42 -1.53
N GLU A 63 -4.92 14.07 -2.51
CA GLU A 63 -5.11 12.68 -2.90
C GLU A 63 -4.14 12.27 -3.98
N ARG A 64 -3.72 11.01 -3.88
CA ARG A 64 -2.92 10.39 -4.94
C ARG A 64 -3.48 9.00 -5.21
N ILE A 65 -3.70 8.68 -6.47
CA ILE A 65 -4.11 7.34 -6.88
C ILE A 65 -2.87 6.63 -7.38
N ILE A 66 -2.53 5.54 -6.69
CA ILE A 66 -1.34 4.75 -6.99
C ILE A 66 -1.80 3.44 -7.59
N ARG A 67 -1.16 3.04 -8.68
CA ARG A 67 -1.46 1.78 -9.32
C ARG A 67 -0.59 0.69 -8.71
N GLY A 68 -1.18 -0.48 -8.51
CA GLY A 68 -0.45 -1.62 -7.98
C GLY A 68 -0.86 -2.90 -8.67
N GLU A 69 -0.10 -3.95 -8.38
CA GLU A 69 -0.39 -5.27 -8.90
C GLU A 69 -0.51 -6.22 -7.73
N VAL A 70 -1.57 -7.01 -7.71
CA VAL A 70 -1.79 -7.98 -6.65
C VAL A 70 -0.73 -9.07 -6.77
N ARG A 71 0.02 -9.29 -5.70
CA ARG A 71 1.06 -10.34 -5.66
C ARG A 71 0.51 -11.62 -5.07
N TYR A 72 -0.36 -11.50 -4.07
CA TYR A 72 -1.01 -12.66 -3.49
C TYR A 72 -2.30 -12.24 -2.83
N ASN A 73 -3.18 -13.21 -2.69
CA ASN A 73 -4.50 -13.02 -2.09
C ASN A 73 -4.64 -14.01 -0.94
N LEU A 74 -4.79 -13.50 0.28
CA LEU A 74 -5.12 -14.33 1.43
C LEU A 74 -6.62 -14.19 1.62
N GLU A 75 -7.33 -15.24 1.26
CA GLU A 75 -8.79 -15.20 1.19
C GLU A 75 -9.42 -14.71 2.48
N LYS A 76 -10.25 -13.69 2.35
CA LYS A 76 -10.97 -13.03 3.44
C LYS A 76 -10.06 -12.36 4.47
N VAL A 77 -8.77 -12.27 4.19
CA VAL A 77 -7.82 -11.60 5.07
C VAL A 77 -7.27 -10.35 4.41
N GLY A 78 -6.77 -10.47 3.18
CA GLY A 78 -6.26 -9.31 2.51
C GLY A 78 -5.44 -9.60 1.28
N LEU A 79 -4.90 -8.53 0.71
CA LEU A 79 -4.15 -8.56 -0.54
C LEU A 79 -2.76 -8.00 -0.33
N GLY A 80 -1.76 -8.74 -0.80
CA GLY A 80 -0.41 -8.20 -0.93
C GLY A 80 -0.29 -7.53 -2.29
N VAL A 81 0.12 -6.26 -2.29
CA VAL A 81 0.16 -5.44 -3.50
C VAL A 81 1.55 -4.86 -3.68
N GLU A 82 2.05 -4.92 -4.90
CA GLU A 82 3.29 -4.24 -5.27
C GLU A 82 2.92 -3.00 -6.05
N PHE A 83 3.49 -1.84 -5.67
CA PHE A 83 3.22 -0.61 -6.40
C PHE A 83 3.96 -0.62 -7.72
N VAL A 84 3.35 -0.03 -8.76
CA VAL A 84 3.96 0.08 -10.07
C VAL A 84 4.00 1.53 -10.49
N ASN A 85 5.06 1.88 -11.24
CA ASN A 85 5.20 3.20 -11.86
C ASN A 85 5.13 4.37 -10.88
N LEU A 86 5.77 4.20 -9.71
CA LEU A 86 5.85 5.31 -8.75
C LEU A 86 6.73 6.41 -9.31
N THR A 87 6.28 7.65 -9.17
CA THR A 87 7.11 8.80 -9.49
C THR A 87 8.10 9.05 -8.36
N PRO A 88 9.15 9.84 -8.61
CA PRO A 88 10.05 10.24 -7.51
C PRO A 88 9.30 10.92 -6.36
N ASP A 89 8.31 11.74 -6.67
CA ASP A 89 7.49 12.37 -5.63
C ASP A 89 6.72 11.33 -4.81
N ASP A 90 6.16 10.33 -5.47
CA ASP A 90 5.46 9.27 -4.77
C ASP A 90 6.39 8.55 -3.80
N ARG A 91 7.61 8.24 -4.26
CA ARG A 91 8.59 7.57 -3.42
C ARG A 91 8.97 8.40 -2.22
N GLN A 92 9.13 9.71 -2.43
CA GLN A 92 9.46 10.61 -1.35
C GLN A 92 8.33 10.65 -0.31
N ASN A 93 7.11 10.76 -0.78
CA ASN A 93 5.96 10.78 0.12
C ASN A 93 5.84 9.47 0.89
N PHE A 94 6.09 8.35 0.22
CA PHE A 94 6.01 7.05 0.87
C PHE A 94 7.15 6.86 1.87
N GLN A 95 8.34 7.39 1.56
CA GLN A 95 9.43 7.35 2.51
C GLN A 95 9.06 8.11 3.79
N THR A 96 8.40 9.24 3.64
CA THR A 96 7.94 10.01 4.79
C THR A 96 6.96 9.19 5.64
N LEU A 97 6.05 8.47 4.98
CA LEU A 97 5.12 7.59 5.71
C LEU A 97 5.85 6.47 6.43
N VAL A 98 6.81 5.84 5.76
CA VAL A 98 7.58 4.76 6.38
C VAL A 98 8.33 5.30 7.60
N ASP A 99 8.97 6.45 7.47
CA ASP A 99 9.71 7.05 8.58
C ASP A 99 8.80 7.34 9.75
N TYR A 100 7.60 7.85 9.47
CA TYR A 100 6.63 8.14 10.51
C TYR A 100 6.27 6.88 11.31
N TYR A 101 5.97 5.79 10.60
CA TYR A 101 5.56 4.57 11.29
C TYR A 101 6.73 3.86 11.94
N LEU A 102 7.94 3.96 11.37
CA LEU A 102 9.12 3.42 12.02
C LEU A 102 9.36 4.12 13.35
N ASP A 103 9.27 5.44 13.34
CA ASP A 103 9.49 6.22 14.56
C ASP A 103 8.43 5.88 15.62
N ALA A 104 7.19 5.72 15.20
CA ALA A 104 6.12 5.36 16.13
C ALA A 104 6.36 3.99 16.76
N GLN A 105 6.96 3.07 16.03
CA GLN A 105 7.18 1.71 16.53
C GLN A 105 8.35 1.61 17.49
N THR A 106 9.23 2.58 17.48
CA THR A 106 10.40 2.56 18.36
C THR A 106 10.16 3.23 19.70
N LYS A 107 8.98 3.79 19.91
CA LYS A 107 8.67 4.51 21.16
C LYS A 107 7.94 3.68 22.17
#